data_9ed324a5ad899081dd1a397cf7332097
#
_entry.id   9ed324a5ad899081dd1a397cf7332097
#
_cell.length_a   1.000
_cell.length_b   1.000
_cell.length_c   1.000
_cell.angle_alpha   90.00
_cell.angle_beta   90.00
_cell.angle_gamma   90.00
#
_symmetry.space_group_name_H-M   'P 1'
#
loop_
_entity.id
_entity.type
_entity.pdbx_description
1 polymer ?
#
loop_
_entity_poly.entity_id
_entity_poly.type
_entity_poly.pdbx_seq_one_letter_code
_entity_poly.pdbx_strand_id
1 'polypeptide(L)'
;MVRLKKDYDTTRNSVYESQLRGDMQTVENELNKNASELQSHKDNKKAHTSNQIMHGLFSVANRIDNLWSRLINLVLNHDGKDVKEVVDIRVARDASIHPTAKDRLDYDFQILEQEIEDAAVSLNLKRFIKKYGSFTAGFKAALSLAKLYPVHIVVPPGKYKLMETARIYKNTHLTLQAGAVIRRGFVGSMLVNGDKDDQTKGYNGHGNLLIDGQGVFDSAGGEIKEQCSVLGFAHAERIIIRDITIKDVCGGHAFDCAGNKHVLIENVWFKGFADYKGDRWFSAAIQLDLMRSAGNFGAFGAYDQTVSKHVTIRDCYFSRSENLGGYARGIDSHTSTDGYWYSDIHIENNDFEDTTEYAISGNKWEDVLISRNRFKNCASGVRLMLPRVESVYTQDANGNPTNRVNKVKRLSVKDNTFTNIKVRHAIQVYGRKGIQKIDDVDVSDNKINGVKVKHAIHLSDVDGFLVSNNQFRDIKHHGVLLTRCSNGKADLNVGRDIEGNGVRVELGCKNIDITYTTLREVGYSGISVSGDSEDINVDFSDIQNAGKRTSSSNPYYGIILMDGVKDSAVRFNKVRGKKCRYAMYFTSKCSRIQHFGNRLKGAGAEGSLKDNSVDPIKTIENVT
;
A
#
# COMPACT_ATOMS: atom_id res chain seq x y z
N MET A 1 5.76 36.52 -21.19
CA MET A 1 4.72 36.51 -20.14
C MET A 1 3.77 35.36 -20.40
N VAL A 2 3.90 34.32 -19.64
CA VAL A 2 3.04 33.11 -19.77
C VAL A 2 1.83 33.33 -18.87
N ARG A 3 0.62 33.37 -19.42
CA ARG A 3 -0.63 33.36 -18.68
C ARG A 3 -1.23 31.96 -18.81
N LEU A 4 -1.36 31.27 -17.72
CA LEU A 4 -2.12 30.02 -17.67
C LEU A 4 -3.63 30.35 -17.73
N LYS A 5 -4.36 29.67 -18.62
CA LYS A 5 -5.81 29.86 -18.78
C LYS A 5 -6.54 29.48 -17.50
N LYS A 6 -7.30 30.43 -16.94
CA LYS A 6 -8.16 30.23 -15.77
C LYS A 6 -9.59 29.97 -16.25
N ASP A 7 -9.91 28.74 -16.55
CA ASP A 7 -11.31 28.32 -16.71
C ASP A 7 -11.49 27.01 -15.94
N TYR A 8 -11.95 27.12 -14.70
CA TYR A 8 -12.44 25.98 -13.92
C TYR A 8 -13.77 26.34 -13.26
N ASP A 9 -14.73 25.46 -13.43
CA ASP A 9 -16.09 25.52 -12.93
C ASP A 9 -16.12 25.45 -11.38
N THR A 10 -16.97 26.26 -10.79
CA THR A 10 -16.96 26.64 -9.38
C THR A 10 -17.88 25.77 -8.52
N THR A 11 -17.54 24.53 -8.30
CA THR A 11 -18.17 23.81 -7.18
C THR A 11 -17.34 22.62 -6.70
N ARG A 12 -16.31 22.86 -5.87
CA ARG A 12 -15.85 21.94 -4.81
C ARG A 12 -14.62 22.45 -4.04
N ASN A 13 -14.79 22.55 -2.71
CA ASN A 13 -13.76 22.58 -1.66
C ASN A 13 -12.77 23.78 -1.68
N SER A 14 -13.19 24.90 -1.11
CA SER A 14 -12.51 26.21 -1.11
C SER A 14 -11.07 26.23 -0.51
N VAL A 15 -10.72 25.27 0.33
CA VAL A 15 -9.37 25.22 0.97
C VAL A 15 -8.35 24.56 0.03
N TYR A 16 -8.72 23.48 -0.65
CA TYR A 16 -7.83 22.79 -1.58
C TYR A 16 -7.60 23.62 -2.85
N GLU A 17 -8.62 24.31 -3.34
CA GLU A 17 -8.50 25.22 -4.47
C GLU A 17 -7.68 26.47 -4.16
N SER A 18 -7.76 27.01 -2.94
CA SER A 18 -6.93 28.15 -2.54
C SER A 18 -5.46 27.77 -2.43
N GLN A 19 -5.16 26.55 -1.95
CA GLN A 19 -3.81 26.03 -1.84
C GLN A 19 -3.23 25.70 -3.22
N LEU A 20 -4.03 25.06 -4.10
CA LEU A 20 -3.64 24.77 -5.48
C LEU A 20 -3.43 26.07 -6.30
N ARG A 21 -4.27 27.09 -6.09
CA ARG A 21 -4.09 28.43 -6.70
C ARG A 21 -2.84 29.14 -6.17
N GLY A 22 -2.54 29.00 -4.88
CA GLY A 22 -1.31 29.52 -4.27
C GLY A 22 -0.06 28.83 -4.85
N ASP A 23 -0.09 27.52 -4.97
CA ASP A 23 1.02 26.75 -5.53
C ASP A 23 1.19 27.03 -7.03
N MET A 24 0.09 27.13 -7.80
CA MET A 24 0.12 27.52 -9.22
C MET A 24 0.61 28.96 -9.42
N GLN A 25 0.23 29.89 -8.55
CA GLN A 25 0.72 31.27 -8.61
C GLN A 25 2.21 31.36 -8.27
N THR A 26 2.67 30.53 -7.34
CA THR A 26 4.10 30.44 -6.97
C THR A 26 4.90 29.88 -8.14
N VAL A 27 4.42 28.82 -8.78
CA VAL A 27 5.04 28.22 -9.98
C VAL A 27 5.03 29.21 -11.16
N GLU A 28 3.93 29.94 -11.37
CA GLU A 28 3.83 30.95 -12.42
C GLU A 28 4.81 32.12 -12.17
N ASN A 29 4.96 32.54 -10.93
CA ASN A 29 5.90 33.60 -10.54
C ASN A 29 7.36 33.13 -10.70
N GLU A 30 7.69 31.91 -10.31
CA GLU A 30 9.02 31.33 -10.52
C GLU A 30 9.33 31.10 -12.01
N LEU A 31 8.36 30.66 -12.81
CA LEU A 31 8.51 30.51 -14.26
C LEU A 31 8.73 31.86 -14.95
N ASN A 32 7.98 32.90 -14.55
CA ASN A 32 8.15 34.26 -15.11
C ASN A 32 9.47 34.88 -14.68
N LYS A 33 9.93 34.66 -13.45
CA LYS A 33 11.24 35.08 -12.96
C LYS A 33 12.35 34.36 -13.74
N ASN A 34 12.28 33.05 -13.88
CA ASN A 34 13.26 32.26 -14.62
C ASN A 34 13.27 32.58 -16.12
N ALA A 35 12.10 32.90 -16.71
CA ALA A 35 12.00 33.36 -18.09
C ALA A 35 12.62 34.72 -18.30
N SER A 36 12.47 35.65 -17.35
CA SER A 36 13.09 36.99 -17.38
C SER A 36 14.61 36.91 -17.20
N GLU A 37 15.10 36.06 -16.30
CA GLU A 37 16.53 35.81 -16.09
C GLU A 37 17.14 35.09 -17.31
N LEU A 38 16.42 34.17 -17.94
CA LEU A 38 16.82 33.50 -19.16
C LEU A 38 16.88 34.45 -20.35
N GLN A 39 15.91 35.38 -20.44
CA GLN A 39 15.91 36.41 -21.49
C GLN A 39 17.08 37.37 -21.30
N SER A 40 17.31 37.87 -20.08
CA SER A 40 18.47 38.69 -19.74
C SER A 40 19.79 38.00 -20.06
N HIS A 41 19.85 36.67 -19.85
CA HIS A 41 21.03 35.87 -20.18
C HIS A 41 21.19 35.64 -21.69
N LYS A 42 20.10 35.49 -22.44
CA LYS A 42 20.11 35.43 -23.92
C LYS A 42 20.56 36.73 -24.58
N ASP A 43 20.17 37.85 -23.98
CA ASP A 43 20.52 39.16 -24.49
C ASP A 43 21.99 39.54 -24.19
N ASN A 44 22.64 38.79 -23.32
CA ASN A 44 24.06 38.90 -23.06
C ASN A 44 24.86 38.18 -24.15
N LYS A 45 25.59 38.93 -24.98
CA LYS A 45 26.41 38.38 -26.08
C LYS A 45 27.45 37.34 -25.67
N LYS A 46 27.65 37.10 -24.35
CA LYS A 46 28.54 36.08 -23.78
C LYS A 46 27.80 34.90 -23.18
N ALA A 47 26.47 34.83 -23.26
CA ALA A 47 25.69 33.73 -22.70
C ALA A 47 25.85 32.46 -23.56
N HIS A 48 26.08 31.38 -22.91
CA HIS A 48 26.08 30.05 -23.56
C HIS A 48 24.67 29.64 -23.97
N THR A 49 24.54 28.87 -25.03
CA THR A 49 23.26 28.23 -25.37
C THR A 49 22.84 27.26 -24.28
N SER A 50 21.53 27.01 -24.14
CA SER A 50 21.00 26.07 -23.13
C SER A 50 21.59 24.66 -23.21
N ASN A 51 22.10 24.26 -24.39
CA ASN A 51 22.78 22.99 -24.60
C ASN A 51 24.25 22.99 -24.08
N GLN A 52 24.84 24.17 -23.91
CA GLN A 52 26.23 24.32 -23.42
C GLN A 52 26.30 24.51 -21.91
N ILE A 53 25.17 24.85 -21.27
CA ILE A 53 25.11 25.02 -19.81
C ILE A 53 24.81 23.65 -19.20
N MET A 54 25.77 23.14 -18.43
CA MET A 54 25.67 21.85 -17.75
C MET A 54 25.26 22.07 -16.29
N HIS A 55 24.30 21.28 -15.83
CA HIS A 55 23.92 21.16 -14.42
C HIS A 55 24.01 19.68 -14.01
N GLY A 56 25.13 19.30 -13.44
CA GLY A 56 25.51 17.90 -13.26
C GLY A 56 25.88 17.23 -14.58
N LEU A 57 25.44 16.02 -14.84
CA LEU A 57 25.75 15.25 -16.06
C LEU A 57 24.87 15.63 -17.28
N PHE A 58 23.92 16.53 -17.11
CA PHE A 58 22.95 16.88 -18.17
C PHE A 58 22.99 18.39 -18.48
N SER A 59 22.78 18.73 -19.75
CA SER A 59 22.59 20.14 -20.13
C SER A 59 21.28 20.69 -19.56
N VAL A 60 21.22 22.02 -19.33
CA VAL A 60 19.97 22.69 -18.91
C VAL A 60 18.84 22.43 -19.91
N ALA A 61 19.15 22.34 -21.21
CA ALA A 61 18.17 21.95 -22.22
C ALA A 61 17.57 20.57 -21.95
N ASN A 62 18.39 19.55 -21.72
CA ASN A 62 17.92 18.20 -21.42
C ASN A 62 17.10 18.10 -20.13
N ARG A 63 17.39 18.95 -19.14
CA ARG A 63 16.57 19.02 -17.92
C ARG A 63 15.23 19.73 -18.14
N ILE A 64 15.21 20.76 -18.96
CA ILE A 64 13.97 21.44 -19.36
C ILE A 64 13.10 20.48 -20.18
N ASP A 65 13.67 19.75 -21.12
CA ASP A 65 12.96 18.75 -21.92
C ASP A 65 12.43 17.59 -21.06
N ASN A 66 13.20 17.16 -20.07
CA ASN A 66 12.76 16.16 -19.08
C ASN A 66 11.64 16.72 -18.16
N LEU A 67 11.74 17.98 -17.74
CA LEU A 67 10.67 18.65 -16.98
C LEU A 67 9.43 18.86 -17.83
N TRP A 68 9.57 19.22 -19.11
CA TRP A 68 8.48 19.31 -20.07
C TRP A 68 7.82 17.93 -20.32
N SER A 69 8.60 16.89 -20.53
CA SER A 69 8.09 15.53 -20.68
C SER A 69 7.36 15.06 -19.44
N ARG A 70 7.88 15.40 -18.24
CA ARG A 70 7.20 15.10 -16.95
C ARG A 70 5.95 15.97 -16.75
N LEU A 71 5.96 17.22 -17.17
CA LEU A 71 4.79 18.11 -17.10
C LEU A 71 3.71 17.70 -18.12
N ILE A 72 4.10 17.28 -19.33
CA ILE A 72 3.18 16.72 -20.35
C ILE A 72 2.60 15.39 -19.87
N ASN A 73 3.39 14.57 -19.17
CA ASN A 73 2.92 13.33 -18.54
C ASN A 73 2.09 13.57 -17.27
N LEU A 74 2.23 14.73 -16.61
CA LEU A 74 1.40 15.18 -15.48
C LEU A 74 0.14 15.92 -15.93
N VAL A 75 0.21 16.65 -17.03
CA VAL A 75 -0.95 17.17 -17.75
C VAL A 75 -1.41 16.03 -18.66
N LEU A 76 -2.22 15.14 -18.13
CA LEU A 76 -2.96 14.15 -18.90
C LEU A 76 -3.49 14.82 -20.17
N ASN A 77 -3.02 14.38 -21.32
CA ASN A 77 -3.56 14.81 -22.59
C ASN A 77 -5.07 14.62 -22.54
N HIS A 78 -5.79 15.71 -22.59
CA HIS A 78 -7.25 15.76 -22.52
C HIS A 78 -7.92 15.07 -23.74
N ASP A 79 -7.13 14.59 -24.71
CA ASP A 79 -7.60 13.96 -25.95
C ASP A 79 -7.58 12.42 -25.93
N GLY A 80 -7.23 11.80 -24.80
CA GLY A 80 -7.43 10.37 -24.54
C GLY A 80 -6.65 9.40 -25.43
N LYS A 81 -5.55 9.82 -26.06
CA LYS A 81 -4.82 8.96 -27.00
C LYS A 81 -3.64 8.19 -26.43
N ASP A 82 -3.14 8.58 -25.27
CA ASP A 82 -2.03 7.89 -24.60
C ASP A 82 -2.49 7.24 -23.30
N VAL A 83 -2.42 5.92 -23.31
CA VAL A 83 -2.78 4.97 -22.25
C VAL A 83 -4.26 4.57 -22.28
N LYS A 84 -4.66 3.78 -23.24
CA LYS A 84 -5.95 3.07 -23.26
C LYS A 84 -6.34 2.48 -21.90
N GLU A 85 -5.36 1.98 -21.18
CA GLU A 85 -5.54 1.35 -19.86
C GLU A 85 -6.00 2.33 -18.76
N VAL A 86 -5.52 3.59 -18.77
CA VAL A 86 -5.94 4.61 -17.78
C VAL A 86 -7.30 5.23 -18.15
N VAL A 87 -7.63 5.30 -19.43
CA VAL A 87 -8.95 5.74 -19.90
C VAL A 87 -9.99 4.66 -19.57
N ASP A 88 -9.68 3.40 -19.87
CA ASP A 88 -10.58 2.26 -19.61
C ASP A 88 -10.88 2.10 -18.10
N ILE A 89 -9.92 2.37 -17.23
CA ILE A 89 -10.13 2.36 -15.77
C ILE A 89 -11.15 3.43 -15.31
N ARG A 90 -11.28 4.55 -16.02
CA ARG A 90 -12.19 5.66 -15.66
C ARG A 90 -13.53 5.63 -16.39
N VAL A 91 -13.71 4.71 -17.32
CA VAL A 91 -14.98 4.52 -18.05
C VAL A 91 -15.93 3.67 -17.21
N ALA A 92 -17.09 4.20 -16.86
CA ALA A 92 -18.14 3.49 -16.14
C ALA A 92 -18.89 2.53 -17.08
N ARG A 93 -19.74 1.68 -16.49
CA ARG A 93 -20.55 0.69 -17.19
C ARG A 93 -21.47 1.29 -18.27
N ASP A 94 -21.95 2.49 -18.06
CA ASP A 94 -22.80 3.24 -19.00
C ASP A 94 -22.01 4.06 -20.02
N ALA A 95 -20.71 3.84 -20.11
CA ALA A 95 -19.75 4.55 -20.95
C ALA A 95 -19.45 6.01 -20.51
N SER A 96 -19.94 6.46 -19.38
CA SER A 96 -19.54 7.76 -18.82
C SER A 96 -18.07 7.74 -18.35
N ILE A 97 -17.38 8.88 -18.51
CA ILE A 97 -15.98 9.04 -18.13
C ILE A 97 -15.89 9.85 -16.84
N HIS A 98 -15.18 9.31 -15.86
CA HIS A 98 -15.01 9.91 -14.54
C HIS A 98 -13.61 10.49 -14.34
N PRO A 99 -13.43 11.52 -13.49
CA PRO A 99 -12.13 12.16 -13.26
C PRO A 99 -11.07 11.22 -12.72
N THR A 100 -11.45 10.26 -11.89
CA THR A 100 -10.55 9.25 -11.32
C THR A 100 -11.15 7.85 -11.41
N ALA A 101 -10.31 6.83 -11.30
CA ALA A 101 -10.76 5.43 -11.19
C ALA A 101 -11.66 5.24 -9.95
N LYS A 102 -11.41 5.98 -8.87
CA LYS A 102 -12.24 5.96 -7.67
C LYS A 102 -13.66 6.49 -7.95
N ASP A 103 -13.75 7.66 -8.59
CA ASP A 103 -15.06 8.26 -8.91
C ASP A 103 -15.89 7.36 -9.83
N ARG A 104 -15.24 6.69 -10.79
CA ARG A 104 -15.88 5.69 -11.66
C ARG A 104 -16.41 4.50 -10.84
N LEU A 105 -15.60 3.96 -9.93
CA LEU A 105 -16.01 2.83 -9.08
C LEU A 105 -17.18 3.24 -8.17
N ASP A 106 -17.10 4.41 -7.53
CA ASP A 106 -18.17 4.93 -6.68
C ASP A 106 -19.47 5.11 -7.48
N TYR A 107 -19.38 5.62 -8.70
CA TYR A 107 -20.53 5.77 -9.59
C TYR A 107 -21.12 4.41 -10.01
N ASP A 108 -20.30 3.47 -10.49
CA ASP A 108 -20.75 2.12 -10.86
C ASP A 108 -21.42 1.40 -9.69
N PHE A 109 -20.91 1.59 -8.46
CA PHE A 109 -21.49 1.03 -7.26
C PHE A 109 -22.83 1.69 -6.91
N GLN A 110 -22.97 3.03 -7.03
CA GLN A 110 -24.22 3.72 -6.81
C GLN A 110 -25.33 3.28 -7.79
N ILE A 111 -24.99 3.17 -9.08
CA ILE A 111 -25.94 2.66 -10.08
C ILE A 111 -26.35 1.23 -9.74
N LEU A 112 -25.41 0.39 -9.34
CA LEU A 112 -25.73 -0.98 -8.97
C LEU A 112 -26.65 -1.05 -7.75
N GLU A 113 -26.39 -0.25 -6.71
CA GLU A 113 -27.26 -0.15 -5.55
C GLU A 113 -28.69 0.18 -5.96
N GLN A 114 -28.86 1.22 -6.76
CA GLN A 114 -30.16 1.64 -7.24
C GLN A 114 -30.85 0.55 -8.07
N GLU A 115 -30.12 -0.11 -9.00
CA GLU A 115 -30.66 -1.23 -9.78
C GLU A 115 -31.14 -2.40 -8.91
N ILE A 116 -30.41 -2.72 -7.83
CA ILE A 116 -30.77 -3.80 -6.89
C ILE A 116 -32.00 -3.38 -6.05
N GLU A 117 -32.03 -2.13 -5.57
CA GLU A 117 -33.14 -1.61 -4.78
C GLU A 117 -34.45 -1.48 -5.60
N ASP A 118 -34.37 -0.94 -6.81
CA ASP A 118 -35.53 -0.71 -7.68
C ASP A 118 -36.09 -2.02 -8.25
N ALA A 119 -35.24 -3.02 -8.49
CA ALA A 119 -35.66 -4.29 -9.09
C ALA A 119 -36.10 -5.35 -8.07
N ALA A 120 -35.81 -5.17 -6.77
CA ALA A 120 -36.00 -6.22 -5.78
C ALA A 120 -37.38 -6.31 -5.20
N VAL A 121 -37.89 -7.53 -5.11
CA VAL A 121 -39.13 -7.81 -4.32
C VAL A 121 -38.77 -7.79 -2.84
N SER A 122 -39.30 -6.82 -2.09
CA SER A 122 -39.09 -6.69 -0.65
C SER A 122 -39.76 -7.82 0.14
N LEU A 123 -38.97 -8.58 0.90
CA LEU A 123 -39.39 -9.74 1.65
C LEU A 123 -39.35 -9.51 3.17
N ASN A 124 -40.47 -9.66 3.84
CA ASN A 124 -40.52 -9.64 5.29
C ASN A 124 -40.10 -11.02 5.87
N LEU A 125 -38.88 -11.10 6.37
CA LEU A 125 -38.31 -12.36 6.88
C LEU A 125 -39.14 -12.97 8.04
N LYS A 126 -39.83 -12.20 8.87
CA LYS A 126 -40.71 -12.73 9.94
C LYS A 126 -41.80 -13.66 9.39
N ARG A 127 -42.34 -13.37 8.20
CA ARG A 127 -43.32 -14.25 7.54
C ARG A 127 -42.71 -15.59 7.13
N PHE A 128 -41.46 -15.57 6.64
CA PHE A 128 -40.73 -16.79 6.30
C PHE A 128 -40.41 -17.61 7.54
N ILE A 129 -39.90 -16.98 8.61
CA ILE A 129 -39.66 -17.67 9.89
C ILE A 129 -40.91 -18.36 10.42
N LYS A 130 -42.04 -17.66 10.40
CA LYS A 130 -43.35 -18.22 10.82
C LYS A 130 -43.78 -19.39 9.92
N LYS A 131 -43.62 -19.24 8.60
CA LYS A 131 -44.03 -20.27 7.63
C LYS A 131 -43.17 -21.52 7.73
N TYR A 132 -41.87 -21.39 7.92
CA TYR A 132 -40.91 -22.50 7.90
C TYR A 132 -40.47 -22.97 9.28
N GLY A 133 -41.03 -22.43 10.36
CA GLY A 133 -40.86 -22.90 11.73
C GLY A 133 -39.55 -22.55 12.42
N SER A 134 -38.55 -22.03 11.69
CA SER A 134 -37.29 -21.62 12.27
C SER A 134 -36.63 -20.49 11.48
N PHE A 135 -35.69 -19.73 12.13
CA PHE A 135 -34.91 -18.72 11.44
C PHE A 135 -34.13 -19.32 10.27
N THR A 136 -33.39 -20.40 10.51
CA THR A 136 -32.53 -21.04 9.49
C THR A 136 -33.34 -21.43 8.25
N ALA A 137 -34.44 -22.15 8.44
CA ALA A 137 -35.28 -22.57 7.32
C ALA A 137 -35.95 -21.39 6.59
N GLY A 138 -36.46 -20.43 7.34
CA GLY A 138 -37.08 -19.23 6.77
C GLY A 138 -36.08 -18.35 6.03
N PHE A 139 -34.88 -18.16 6.58
CA PHE A 139 -33.82 -17.36 5.95
C PHE A 139 -33.33 -18.01 4.65
N LYS A 140 -33.05 -19.32 4.66
CA LYS A 140 -32.69 -20.07 3.45
C LYS A 140 -33.79 -20.03 2.39
N ALA A 141 -35.05 -20.18 2.78
CA ALA A 141 -36.17 -20.11 1.86
C ALA A 141 -36.33 -18.71 1.24
N ALA A 142 -36.12 -17.64 2.02
CA ALA A 142 -36.12 -16.28 1.50
C ALA A 142 -34.99 -16.04 0.51
N LEU A 143 -33.74 -16.43 0.87
CA LEU A 143 -32.59 -16.31 -0.01
C LEU A 143 -32.75 -17.09 -1.32
N SER A 144 -33.35 -18.27 -1.29
CA SER A 144 -33.52 -19.12 -2.48
C SER A 144 -34.46 -18.52 -3.52
N LEU A 145 -35.33 -17.56 -3.17
CA LEU A 145 -36.16 -16.84 -4.12
C LEU A 145 -35.34 -16.02 -5.11
N ALA A 146 -34.14 -15.61 -4.74
CA ALA A 146 -33.23 -14.92 -5.63
C ALA A 146 -32.75 -15.77 -6.84
N LYS A 147 -32.99 -17.07 -6.82
CA LYS A 147 -32.81 -17.92 -8.02
C LYS A 147 -33.81 -17.58 -9.14
N LEU A 148 -34.96 -16.99 -8.79
CA LEU A 148 -36.07 -16.73 -9.70
C LEU A 148 -36.17 -15.24 -10.10
N TYR A 149 -35.98 -14.33 -9.15
CA TYR A 149 -36.10 -12.88 -9.34
C TYR A 149 -35.27 -12.12 -8.29
N PRO A 150 -34.92 -10.85 -8.54
CA PRO A 150 -34.23 -10.02 -7.56
C PRO A 150 -35.03 -9.90 -6.24
N VAL A 151 -34.33 -9.96 -5.10
CA VAL A 151 -34.97 -9.91 -3.78
C VAL A 151 -34.26 -8.93 -2.85
N HIS A 152 -35.07 -8.21 -2.07
CA HIS A 152 -34.59 -7.46 -0.91
C HIS A 152 -35.08 -8.15 0.36
N ILE A 153 -34.17 -8.69 1.16
CA ILE A 153 -34.47 -9.43 2.39
C ILE A 153 -34.09 -8.58 3.59
N VAL A 154 -35.09 -8.20 4.38
CA VAL A 154 -34.86 -7.40 5.60
C VAL A 154 -34.86 -8.34 6.81
N VAL A 155 -33.74 -8.41 7.53
CA VAL A 155 -33.61 -9.10 8.82
C VAL A 155 -33.94 -8.08 9.93
N PRO A 156 -35.09 -8.20 10.60
CA PRO A 156 -35.49 -7.25 11.61
C PRO A 156 -34.69 -7.40 12.90
N PRO A 157 -34.75 -6.43 13.84
CA PRO A 157 -34.10 -6.56 15.15
C PRO A 157 -34.47 -7.85 15.86
N GLY A 158 -33.45 -8.52 16.44
CA GLY A 158 -33.60 -9.79 17.15
C GLY A 158 -32.32 -10.61 17.14
N LYS A 159 -32.26 -11.64 18.00
CA LYS A 159 -31.15 -12.61 18.04
C LYS A 159 -31.58 -13.87 17.34
N TYR A 160 -30.91 -14.20 16.24
CA TYR A 160 -31.24 -15.33 15.38
C TYR A 160 -30.09 -16.33 15.37
N LYS A 161 -30.39 -17.60 15.62
CA LYS A 161 -29.39 -18.66 15.56
C LYS A 161 -29.44 -19.35 14.18
N LEU A 162 -28.33 -19.26 13.44
CA LEU A 162 -28.16 -19.95 12.16
C LEU A 162 -27.57 -21.34 12.43
N MET A 163 -28.26 -22.40 12.03
CA MET A 163 -27.92 -23.80 12.37
C MET A 163 -27.27 -24.58 11.22
N GLU A 164 -27.12 -23.96 10.05
CA GLU A 164 -26.43 -24.49 8.88
C GLU A 164 -26.05 -23.37 7.94
N THR A 165 -25.16 -23.65 6.98
CA THR A 165 -24.76 -22.68 5.94
C THR A 165 -25.96 -22.16 5.16
N ALA A 166 -26.15 -20.86 5.14
CA ALA A 166 -27.11 -20.20 4.25
C ALA A 166 -26.43 -19.89 2.89
N ARG A 167 -27.20 -19.91 1.82
CA ARG A 167 -26.72 -19.64 0.47
C ARG A 167 -27.43 -18.44 -0.13
N ILE A 168 -26.64 -17.47 -0.60
CA ILE A 168 -27.10 -16.25 -1.24
C ILE A 168 -26.89 -16.36 -2.74
N TYR A 169 -27.79 -15.79 -3.52
CA TYR A 169 -27.76 -15.89 -4.98
C TYR A 169 -27.73 -14.51 -5.60
N LYS A 170 -27.47 -14.44 -6.90
CA LYS A 170 -27.37 -13.17 -7.65
C LYS A 170 -28.57 -12.27 -7.42
N ASN A 171 -28.33 -10.97 -7.51
CA ASN A 171 -29.34 -9.93 -7.37
C ASN A 171 -30.05 -9.98 -6.00
N THR A 172 -29.30 -10.18 -4.93
CA THR A 172 -29.83 -10.15 -3.55
C THR A 172 -29.35 -8.90 -2.83
N HIS A 173 -30.29 -8.12 -2.31
CA HIS A 173 -30.06 -7.13 -1.27
C HIS A 173 -30.45 -7.75 0.09
N LEU A 174 -29.49 -7.81 1.02
CA LEU A 174 -29.69 -8.34 2.38
C LEU A 174 -29.42 -7.23 3.40
N THR A 175 -30.47 -6.68 3.99
CA THR A 175 -30.37 -5.66 5.03
C THR A 175 -30.50 -6.26 6.42
N LEU A 176 -29.49 -6.11 7.27
CA LEU A 176 -29.55 -6.42 8.69
C LEU A 176 -29.87 -5.15 9.46
N GLN A 177 -31.11 -4.98 9.91
CA GLN A 177 -31.51 -3.79 10.67
C GLN A 177 -30.73 -3.67 11.98
N ALA A 178 -30.62 -2.45 12.51
CA ALA A 178 -30.02 -2.20 13.82
C ALA A 178 -30.61 -3.11 14.90
N GLY A 179 -29.75 -3.81 15.65
CA GLY A 179 -30.16 -4.81 16.65
C GLY A 179 -30.47 -6.20 16.10
N ALA A 180 -30.36 -6.43 14.77
CA ALA A 180 -30.37 -7.78 14.21
C ALA A 180 -29.01 -8.47 14.45
N VAL A 181 -29.00 -9.66 15.02
CA VAL A 181 -27.81 -10.48 15.24
C VAL A 181 -28.04 -11.87 14.68
N ILE A 182 -27.32 -12.22 13.62
CA ILE A 182 -27.27 -13.59 13.09
C ILE A 182 -26.07 -14.28 13.71
N ARG A 183 -26.32 -15.23 14.61
CA ARG A 183 -25.29 -15.94 15.36
C ARG A 183 -25.12 -17.37 14.83
N ARG A 184 -23.88 -17.79 14.60
CA ARG A 184 -23.57 -19.17 14.22
C ARG A 184 -23.91 -20.17 15.35
N GLY A 185 -24.55 -21.27 14.98
CA GLY A 185 -24.89 -22.38 15.88
C GLY A 185 -24.43 -23.73 15.38
N PHE A 186 -23.47 -23.79 14.45
CA PHE A 186 -23.00 -25.02 13.80
C PHE A 186 -21.53 -24.92 13.39
N VAL A 187 -20.91 -26.00 12.95
CA VAL A 187 -19.57 -25.98 12.36
C VAL A 187 -19.67 -25.76 10.85
N GLY A 188 -19.06 -24.70 10.33
CA GLY A 188 -19.06 -24.35 8.90
C GLY A 188 -19.17 -22.86 8.65
N SER A 189 -19.12 -22.46 7.38
CA SER A 189 -19.29 -21.07 6.93
C SER A 189 -20.74 -20.62 7.06
N MET A 190 -20.94 -19.33 7.41
CA MET A 190 -22.29 -18.83 7.69
C MET A 190 -23.08 -18.53 6.42
N LEU A 191 -22.51 -17.73 5.51
CA LEU A 191 -23.16 -17.29 4.27
C LEU A 191 -22.22 -17.49 3.10
N VAL A 192 -22.64 -18.22 2.07
CA VAL A 192 -21.86 -18.53 0.87
C VAL A 192 -22.69 -18.21 -0.37
N ASN A 193 -22.08 -17.64 -1.41
CA ASN A 193 -22.80 -17.41 -2.67
C ASN A 193 -22.85 -18.68 -3.53
N GLY A 194 -24.02 -18.97 -4.09
CA GLY A 194 -24.23 -20.12 -4.97
C GLY A 194 -24.40 -21.48 -4.29
N ASP A 195 -24.62 -22.51 -5.07
CA ASP A 195 -24.85 -23.89 -4.60
C ASP A 195 -23.52 -24.64 -4.39
N LYS A 196 -23.55 -25.73 -3.63
CA LYS A 196 -22.35 -26.52 -3.31
C LYS A 196 -21.69 -27.14 -4.54
N ASP A 197 -22.50 -27.46 -5.54
CA ASP A 197 -22.05 -28.18 -6.74
C ASP A 197 -21.83 -27.22 -7.93
N ASP A 198 -21.86 -25.92 -7.68
CA ASP A 198 -21.60 -24.92 -8.72
C ASP A 198 -20.18 -25.10 -9.30
N GLN A 199 -20.09 -25.02 -10.63
CA GLN A 199 -18.84 -25.10 -11.40
C GLN A 199 -18.69 -23.86 -12.29
N THR A 200 -19.07 -22.72 -11.75
CA THR A 200 -19.00 -21.42 -12.43
C THR A 200 -17.55 -21.04 -12.70
N LYS A 201 -17.29 -20.46 -13.85
CA LYS A 201 -15.96 -19.96 -14.25
C LYS A 201 -15.97 -18.45 -14.41
N GLY A 202 -14.78 -17.86 -14.26
CA GLY A 202 -14.60 -16.42 -14.36
C GLY A 202 -15.46 -15.68 -13.32
N TYR A 203 -16.11 -14.62 -13.73
CA TYR A 203 -16.96 -13.78 -12.85
C TYR A 203 -18.46 -13.99 -13.13
N ASN A 204 -18.86 -15.16 -13.59
CA ASN A 204 -20.24 -15.47 -14.01
C ASN A 204 -21.09 -16.07 -12.92
N GLY A 205 -20.60 -16.07 -11.68
CA GLY A 205 -21.32 -16.64 -10.52
C GLY A 205 -22.39 -15.71 -9.96
N HIS A 206 -22.76 -15.99 -8.73
CA HIS A 206 -23.83 -15.27 -8.04
C HIS A 206 -23.30 -13.94 -7.48
N GLY A 207 -23.26 -12.91 -8.34
CA GLY A 207 -22.91 -11.53 -8.05
C GLY A 207 -24.12 -10.59 -7.95
N ASN A 208 -23.92 -9.28 -8.10
CA ASN A 208 -24.90 -8.24 -7.79
C ASN A 208 -25.45 -8.44 -6.37
N LEU A 209 -24.56 -8.47 -5.39
CA LEU A 209 -24.89 -8.69 -3.99
C LEU A 209 -24.70 -7.39 -3.21
N LEU A 210 -25.71 -6.97 -2.48
CA LEU A 210 -25.63 -5.90 -1.50
C LEU A 210 -25.96 -6.48 -0.11
N ILE A 211 -25.05 -6.32 0.83
CA ILE A 211 -25.23 -6.69 2.25
C ILE A 211 -24.98 -5.44 3.08
N ASP A 212 -26.03 -4.94 3.74
CA ASP A 212 -25.94 -3.68 4.48
C ASP A 212 -26.76 -3.67 5.78
N GLY A 213 -26.87 -2.49 6.37
CA GLY A 213 -27.68 -2.23 7.56
C GLY A 213 -26.85 -2.21 8.83
N GLN A 214 -27.29 -2.00 10.01
CA GLN A 214 -26.49 -1.85 11.23
C GLN A 214 -26.49 -3.12 12.11
N GLY A 215 -26.70 -4.29 11.48
CA GLY A 215 -26.75 -5.56 12.18
C GLY A 215 -25.41 -6.27 12.29
N VAL A 216 -25.43 -7.46 12.87
CA VAL A 216 -24.25 -8.21 13.25
C VAL A 216 -24.29 -9.64 12.72
N PHE A 217 -23.23 -10.07 12.08
CA PHE A 217 -22.89 -11.49 11.93
C PHE A 217 -21.95 -11.88 13.07
N ASP A 218 -22.39 -12.76 13.97
CA ASP A 218 -21.64 -13.25 15.10
C ASP A 218 -21.20 -14.72 14.83
N SER A 219 -19.92 -14.92 14.57
CA SER A 219 -19.36 -16.24 14.29
C SER A 219 -19.31 -17.14 15.53
N ALA A 220 -19.59 -16.63 16.73
CA ALA A 220 -19.55 -17.36 17.98
C ALA A 220 -18.22 -18.13 18.23
N GLY A 221 -17.09 -17.62 17.73
CA GLY A 221 -15.80 -18.29 17.75
C GLY A 221 -15.24 -18.57 19.14
N GLY A 222 -15.69 -17.85 20.16
CA GLY A 222 -15.36 -18.14 21.57
C GLY A 222 -16.04 -19.40 22.10
N GLU A 223 -17.18 -19.78 21.57
CA GLU A 223 -17.96 -20.95 21.96
C GLU A 223 -17.73 -22.13 20.99
N ILE A 224 -17.88 -21.87 19.67
CA ILE A 224 -17.63 -22.85 18.63
C ILE A 224 -16.21 -22.66 18.12
N LYS A 225 -15.27 -23.35 18.74
CA LYS A 225 -13.82 -23.20 18.52
C LYS A 225 -13.32 -23.87 17.21
N GLU A 226 -14.19 -24.06 16.25
CA GLU A 226 -13.91 -24.61 14.94
C GLU A 226 -13.88 -23.53 13.86
N GLN A 227 -13.03 -23.72 12.86
CA GLN A 227 -12.82 -22.78 11.77
C GLN A 227 -14.13 -22.38 11.09
N CYS A 228 -14.27 -21.07 10.82
CA CYS A 228 -15.43 -20.49 10.15
C CYS A 228 -15.01 -19.32 9.27
N SER A 229 -15.41 -19.34 8.00
CA SER A 229 -15.52 -18.12 7.20
C SER A 229 -16.97 -17.61 7.31
N VAL A 230 -17.16 -16.35 7.74
CA VAL A 230 -18.50 -15.78 7.95
C VAL A 230 -19.18 -15.57 6.61
N LEU A 231 -18.54 -14.82 5.71
CA LEU A 231 -18.94 -14.63 4.33
C LEU A 231 -17.91 -15.34 3.43
N GLY A 232 -18.37 -16.19 2.52
CA GLY A 232 -17.52 -16.86 1.54
C GLY A 232 -18.10 -16.69 0.14
N PHE A 233 -17.50 -15.82 -0.69
CA PHE A 233 -18.01 -15.54 -2.02
C PHE A 233 -16.93 -15.77 -3.07
N ALA A 234 -17.33 -16.45 -4.16
CA ALA A 234 -16.45 -16.73 -5.26
C ALA A 234 -17.13 -16.53 -6.63
N HIS A 235 -16.32 -16.30 -7.68
CA HIS A 235 -16.76 -16.16 -9.06
C HIS A 235 -17.80 -15.06 -9.29
N ALA A 236 -17.91 -14.11 -8.38
CA ALA A 236 -18.94 -13.09 -8.41
C ALA A 236 -18.42 -11.77 -8.96
N GLU A 237 -19.27 -11.06 -9.64
CA GLU A 237 -19.07 -9.68 -10.04
C GLU A 237 -20.06 -8.79 -9.33
N ARG A 238 -19.59 -7.63 -8.85
CA ARG A 238 -20.37 -6.62 -8.15
C ARG A 238 -20.88 -7.12 -6.79
N ILE A 239 -20.06 -6.89 -5.77
CA ILE A 239 -20.35 -7.19 -4.37
C ILE A 239 -20.19 -5.91 -3.57
N ILE A 240 -21.19 -5.55 -2.80
CA ILE A 240 -21.16 -4.45 -1.84
C ILE A 240 -21.45 -5.01 -0.45
N ILE A 241 -20.55 -4.77 0.51
CA ILE A 241 -20.73 -5.10 1.92
C ILE A 241 -20.49 -3.82 2.71
N ARG A 242 -21.50 -3.31 3.39
CA ARG A 242 -21.35 -2.05 4.11
C ARG A 242 -22.17 -1.97 5.39
N ASP A 243 -21.76 -1.08 6.29
CA ASP A 243 -22.51 -0.68 7.50
C ASP A 243 -22.85 -1.82 8.46
N ILE A 244 -22.16 -2.94 8.40
CA ILE A 244 -22.40 -4.11 9.26
C ILE A 244 -21.23 -4.38 10.20
N THR A 245 -21.48 -5.22 11.19
CA THR A 245 -20.43 -5.78 12.06
C THR A 245 -20.27 -7.28 11.82
N ILE A 246 -19.05 -7.75 11.64
CA ILE A 246 -18.71 -9.18 11.63
C ILE A 246 -17.79 -9.43 12.83
N LYS A 247 -18.17 -10.35 13.72
CA LYS A 247 -17.41 -10.54 14.96
C LYS A 247 -17.16 -11.98 15.36
N ASP A 248 -16.13 -12.11 16.23
CA ASP A 248 -15.77 -13.34 16.95
C ASP A 248 -15.47 -14.51 16.02
N VAL A 249 -14.62 -14.30 15.01
CA VAL A 249 -14.23 -15.33 14.05
C VAL A 249 -13.21 -16.29 14.66
N CYS A 250 -13.35 -17.60 14.40
CA CYS A 250 -12.37 -18.60 14.80
C CYS A 250 -11.69 -19.21 13.55
N GLY A 251 -10.38 -19.09 13.46
CA GLY A 251 -9.50 -19.78 12.51
C GLY A 251 -9.73 -19.53 11.01
N GLY A 252 -10.85 -18.94 10.63
CA GLY A 252 -11.21 -18.62 9.25
C GLY A 252 -11.15 -17.14 8.94
N HIS A 253 -12.08 -16.67 8.10
CA HIS A 253 -12.13 -15.30 7.62
C HIS A 253 -13.49 -14.65 7.94
N ALA A 254 -13.49 -13.35 8.18
CA ALA A 254 -14.75 -12.60 8.18
C ALA A 254 -15.32 -12.56 6.76
N PHE A 255 -14.48 -12.29 5.77
CA PHE A 255 -14.82 -12.40 4.37
C PHE A 255 -13.73 -13.16 3.58
N ASP A 256 -14.09 -14.32 3.07
CA ASP A 256 -13.31 -15.11 2.14
C ASP A 256 -13.73 -14.73 0.71
N CYS A 257 -12.90 -13.91 0.06
CA CYS A 257 -13.16 -13.29 -1.24
C CYS A 257 -12.27 -13.92 -2.31
N ALA A 258 -12.76 -14.96 -2.98
CA ALA A 258 -11.99 -15.73 -3.92
C ALA A 258 -12.48 -15.56 -5.37
N GLY A 259 -11.65 -14.96 -6.24
CA GLY A 259 -12.00 -14.79 -7.65
C GLY A 259 -13.22 -13.90 -7.88
N ASN A 260 -13.32 -12.78 -7.18
CA ASN A 260 -14.39 -11.81 -7.35
C ASN A 260 -13.92 -10.54 -8.04
N LYS A 261 -14.84 -9.81 -8.65
CA LYS A 261 -14.56 -8.57 -9.38
C LYS A 261 -15.56 -7.48 -8.99
N HIS A 262 -15.08 -6.23 -8.92
CA HIS A 262 -15.86 -5.08 -8.47
C HIS A 262 -16.45 -5.31 -7.07
N VAL A 263 -15.56 -5.31 -6.07
CA VAL A 263 -15.90 -5.53 -4.67
C VAL A 263 -15.72 -4.23 -3.90
N LEU A 264 -16.77 -3.78 -3.24
CA LEU A 264 -16.74 -2.67 -2.29
C LEU A 264 -17.03 -3.20 -0.87
N ILE A 265 -16.12 -2.89 0.05
CA ILE A 265 -16.30 -3.13 1.49
C ILE A 265 -16.14 -1.78 2.18
N GLU A 266 -17.22 -1.27 2.78
CA GLU A 266 -17.28 0.09 3.29
C GLU A 266 -17.92 0.15 4.68
N ASN A 267 -17.32 0.89 5.61
CA ASN A 267 -17.85 1.10 6.96
C ASN A 267 -18.23 -0.21 7.68
N VAL A 268 -17.41 -1.25 7.51
CA VAL A 268 -17.60 -2.56 8.15
C VAL A 268 -16.69 -2.69 9.37
N TRP A 269 -17.24 -3.19 10.47
CA TRP A 269 -16.50 -3.46 11.69
C TRP A 269 -16.14 -4.94 11.79
N PHE A 270 -14.85 -5.26 11.68
CA PHE A 270 -14.28 -6.59 11.84
C PHE A 270 -13.71 -6.74 13.24
N LYS A 271 -14.41 -7.44 14.14
CA LYS A 271 -14.08 -7.49 15.57
C LYS A 271 -13.86 -8.91 16.08
N GLY A 272 -12.68 -9.16 16.62
CA GLY A 272 -12.38 -10.39 17.36
C GLY A 272 -12.05 -11.59 16.49
N PHE A 273 -10.88 -12.16 16.78
CA PHE A 273 -10.38 -13.37 16.15
C PHE A 273 -9.68 -14.27 17.18
N ALA A 274 -9.80 -15.58 17.01
CA ALA A 274 -9.05 -16.57 17.75
C ALA A 274 -8.53 -17.69 16.85
N ASP A 275 -7.32 -18.14 17.14
CA ASP A 275 -6.71 -19.33 16.57
C ASP A 275 -6.42 -20.33 17.70
N TYR A 276 -7.41 -21.16 18.06
CA TYR A 276 -7.28 -22.09 19.18
C TYR A 276 -6.36 -23.28 18.88
N LYS A 277 -6.14 -23.61 17.60
CA LYS A 277 -5.28 -24.71 17.16
C LYS A 277 -3.84 -24.28 16.92
N GLY A 278 -3.60 -22.96 16.77
CA GLY A 278 -2.28 -22.39 16.51
C GLY A 278 -1.76 -22.60 15.08
N ASP A 279 -2.59 -23.07 14.17
CA ASP A 279 -2.25 -23.35 12.77
C ASP A 279 -2.79 -22.31 11.78
N ARG A 280 -3.50 -21.30 12.27
CA ARG A 280 -4.14 -20.24 11.49
C ARG A 280 -3.58 -18.83 11.80
N TRP A 281 -2.35 -18.77 12.26
CA TRP A 281 -1.62 -17.52 12.58
C TRP A 281 -1.54 -16.52 11.42
N PHE A 282 -1.87 -16.95 10.21
CA PHE A 282 -1.87 -16.14 8.99
C PHE A 282 -3.28 -15.77 8.49
N SER A 283 -4.35 -16.17 9.16
CA SER A 283 -5.73 -15.85 8.75
C SER A 283 -5.99 -14.35 8.76
N ALA A 284 -6.71 -13.89 7.75
CA ALA A 284 -7.10 -12.49 7.60
C ALA A 284 -8.58 -12.27 7.87
N ALA A 285 -8.95 -11.05 8.29
CA ALA A 285 -10.36 -10.67 8.31
C ALA A 285 -10.93 -10.69 6.89
N ILE A 286 -10.25 -10.08 5.93
CA ILE A 286 -10.58 -10.12 4.50
C ILE A 286 -9.47 -10.87 3.77
N GLN A 287 -9.79 -12.02 3.22
CA GLN A 287 -8.90 -12.83 2.40
C GLN A 287 -9.20 -12.57 0.91
N LEU A 288 -8.28 -11.91 0.21
CA LEU A 288 -8.37 -11.74 -1.24
C LEU A 288 -7.63 -12.89 -1.92
N ASP A 289 -8.35 -13.81 -2.51
CA ASP A 289 -7.74 -14.99 -3.12
C ASP A 289 -8.16 -15.21 -4.57
N LEU A 290 -7.55 -16.20 -5.20
CA LEU A 290 -7.95 -16.70 -6.52
C LEU A 290 -8.53 -18.10 -6.38
N MET A 291 -9.38 -18.48 -7.32
CA MET A 291 -10.01 -19.81 -7.39
C MET A 291 -9.02 -20.87 -7.86
N ARG A 292 -8.07 -21.21 -6.98
CA ARG A 292 -6.99 -22.15 -7.28
C ARG A 292 -7.32 -23.59 -6.96
N SER A 293 -7.87 -23.84 -5.80
CA SER A 293 -8.15 -25.19 -5.28
C SER A 293 -9.16 -25.17 -4.16
N ALA A 294 -9.71 -26.32 -3.81
CA ALA A 294 -10.58 -26.48 -2.65
C ALA A 294 -9.89 -26.12 -1.32
N GLY A 295 -8.56 -26.17 -1.25
CA GLY A 295 -7.80 -25.73 -0.08
C GLY A 295 -7.79 -24.20 0.10
N ASN A 296 -8.04 -23.43 -0.96
CA ASN A 296 -8.15 -21.98 -0.91
C ASN A 296 -9.59 -21.53 -0.69
N PHE A 297 -10.53 -22.08 -1.45
CA PHE A 297 -11.96 -21.83 -1.30
C PHE A 297 -12.73 -23.15 -1.44
N GLY A 298 -13.22 -23.67 -0.34
CA GLY A 298 -13.76 -25.03 -0.29
C GLY A 298 -15.28 -25.15 -0.46
N ALA A 299 -15.99 -24.04 -0.72
CA ALA A 299 -17.45 -24.06 -0.73
C ALA A 299 -18.04 -24.60 -2.05
N PHE A 300 -17.37 -24.36 -3.18
CA PHE A 300 -17.72 -24.84 -4.54
C PHE A 300 -16.55 -24.54 -5.51
N GLY A 301 -16.59 -25.10 -6.75
CA GLY A 301 -15.65 -24.83 -7.87
C GLY A 301 -16.24 -23.82 -8.88
N ALA A 302 -15.73 -23.65 -10.09
CA ALA A 302 -14.52 -24.25 -10.64
C ALA A 302 -13.23 -23.63 -10.09
N TYR A 303 -12.14 -24.39 -10.17
CA TYR A 303 -10.81 -23.91 -9.78
C TYR A 303 -10.02 -23.50 -11.02
N ASP A 304 -10.46 -22.41 -11.66
CA ASP A 304 -10.00 -21.94 -12.95
C ASP A 304 -8.98 -20.78 -12.87
N GLN A 305 -8.44 -20.53 -11.68
CA GLN A 305 -7.50 -19.46 -11.37
C GLN A 305 -8.10 -18.04 -11.49
N THR A 306 -9.41 -17.89 -11.54
CA THR A 306 -10.05 -16.56 -11.49
C THR A 306 -9.55 -15.80 -10.27
N VAL A 307 -9.03 -14.59 -10.47
CA VAL A 307 -8.42 -13.75 -9.42
C VAL A 307 -9.40 -12.72 -8.91
N SER A 308 -9.23 -12.29 -7.65
CA SER A 308 -9.93 -11.12 -7.14
C SER A 308 -9.29 -9.84 -7.66
N LYS A 309 -10.10 -8.91 -8.21
CA LYS A 309 -9.64 -7.63 -8.77
C LYS A 309 -10.71 -6.54 -8.70
N HIS A 310 -10.30 -5.28 -8.88
CA HIS A 310 -11.16 -4.11 -8.71
C HIS A 310 -11.81 -4.13 -7.33
N VAL A 311 -10.99 -4.08 -6.29
CA VAL A 311 -11.41 -4.21 -4.89
C VAL A 311 -11.16 -2.90 -4.16
N THR A 312 -12.20 -2.34 -3.57
CA THR A 312 -12.11 -1.17 -2.70
C THR A 312 -12.53 -1.55 -1.27
N ILE A 313 -11.66 -1.27 -0.30
CA ILE A 313 -11.91 -1.49 1.13
C ILE A 313 -11.66 -0.17 1.83
N ARG A 314 -12.73 0.44 2.35
CA ARG A 314 -12.62 1.79 2.94
C ARG A 314 -13.47 1.98 4.18
N ASP A 315 -13.06 2.92 5.02
CA ASP A 315 -13.78 3.34 6.22
C ASP A 315 -14.08 2.18 7.19
N CYS A 316 -13.31 1.09 7.10
CA CYS A 316 -13.49 -0.11 7.90
C CYS A 316 -12.66 -0.07 9.18
N TYR A 317 -13.09 -0.84 10.18
CA TYR A 317 -12.43 -0.95 11.48
C TYR A 317 -12.09 -2.40 11.82
N PHE A 318 -10.81 -2.69 12.02
CA PHE A 318 -10.27 -4.02 12.34
C PHE A 318 -9.70 -4.01 13.76
N SER A 319 -10.29 -4.78 14.69
CA SER A 319 -9.87 -4.76 16.09
C SER A 319 -10.15 -6.06 16.83
N ARG A 320 -9.78 -6.06 18.12
CA ARG A 320 -10.30 -7.02 19.11
C ARG A 320 -11.79 -6.83 19.34
N SER A 321 -12.47 -7.87 19.79
CA SER A 321 -13.79 -7.77 20.39
C SER A 321 -13.70 -7.75 21.93
N GLU A 322 -14.86 -7.76 22.55
CA GLU A 322 -14.97 -7.93 24.00
C GLU A 322 -14.52 -9.34 24.44
N ASN A 323 -14.62 -10.31 23.55
CA ASN A 323 -14.39 -11.74 23.86
C ASN A 323 -13.08 -12.28 23.29
N LEU A 324 -12.64 -11.78 22.11
CA LEU A 324 -11.51 -12.35 21.35
C LEU A 324 -10.48 -11.26 21.00
N GLY A 325 -9.24 -11.70 20.75
CA GLY A 325 -8.14 -10.85 20.34
C GLY A 325 -8.31 -10.21 18.96
N GLY A 326 -7.30 -9.44 18.54
CA GLY A 326 -7.25 -8.91 17.17
C GLY A 326 -6.98 -10.00 16.13
N TYR A 327 -7.29 -9.72 14.87
CA TYR A 327 -6.99 -10.61 13.77
C TYR A 327 -5.49 -10.84 13.60
N ALA A 328 -5.10 -11.98 13.05
CA ALA A 328 -3.71 -12.19 12.64
C ALA A 328 -3.36 -11.18 11.54
N ARG A 329 -4.18 -11.08 10.51
CA ARG A 329 -4.08 -10.07 9.46
C ARG A 329 -5.43 -9.36 9.25
N GLY A 330 -5.38 -8.09 8.90
CA GLY A 330 -6.59 -7.37 8.51
C GLY A 330 -7.03 -7.76 7.09
N ILE A 331 -6.16 -7.49 6.11
CA ILE A 331 -6.39 -7.78 4.69
C ILE A 331 -5.18 -8.54 4.15
N ASP A 332 -5.40 -9.66 3.47
CA ASP A 332 -4.31 -10.50 2.96
C ASP A 332 -4.65 -11.19 1.64
N SER A 333 -3.60 -11.52 0.88
CA SER A 333 -3.61 -12.64 -0.06
C SER A 333 -2.33 -13.43 0.11
N HIS A 334 -2.43 -14.72 0.32
CA HIS A 334 -1.27 -15.58 0.52
C HIS A 334 -1.10 -16.64 -0.57
N THR A 335 -2.00 -16.70 -1.53
CA THR A 335 -1.89 -17.60 -2.68
C THR A 335 -1.51 -16.85 -3.94
N SER A 336 -0.93 -17.54 -4.89
CA SER A 336 -0.69 -17.06 -6.25
C SER A 336 -0.50 -18.22 -7.22
N THR A 337 -0.67 -17.94 -8.50
CA THR A 337 -0.40 -18.85 -9.61
C THR A 337 0.42 -18.11 -10.66
N ASP A 338 1.34 -18.78 -11.33
CA ASP A 338 2.12 -18.17 -12.41
C ASP A 338 1.20 -17.68 -13.54
N GLY A 339 1.41 -16.46 -14.02
CA GLY A 339 0.58 -15.84 -15.05
C GLY A 339 -0.71 -15.17 -14.57
N TYR A 340 -0.97 -15.10 -13.25
CA TYR A 340 -2.17 -14.46 -12.68
C TYR A 340 -1.79 -13.41 -11.65
N TRP A 341 -2.44 -12.23 -11.66
CA TRP A 341 -2.21 -11.10 -10.75
C TRP A 341 -3.51 -10.65 -10.09
N TYR A 342 -3.42 -10.28 -8.82
CA TYR A 342 -4.44 -9.46 -8.19
C TYR A 342 -4.19 -8.02 -8.60
N SER A 343 -5.20 -7.30 -9.03
CA SER A 343 -5.00 -5.95 -9.58
C SER A 343 -6.11 -4.98 -9.19
N ASP A 344 -5.78 -3.70 -9.20
CA ASP A 344 -6.67 -2.58 -8.89
C ASP A 344 -7.29 -2.76 -7.48
N ILE A 345 -6.40 -2.65 -6.47
CA ILE A 345 -6.76 -2.83 -5.06
C ILE A 345 -6.57 -1.52 -4.32
N HIS A 346 -7.65 -0.98 -3.80
CA HIS A 346 -7.69 0.26 -3.05
C HIS A 346 -8.06 -0.02 -1.58
N ILE A 347 -7.19 0.35 -0.65
CA ILE A 347 -7.38 0.19 0.79
C ILE A 347 -7.21 1.55 1.43
N GLU A 348 -8.33 2.21 1.78
CA GLU A 348 -8.33 3.62 2.10
C GLU A 348 -9.09 3.93 3.38
N ASN A 349 -8.55 4.85 4.19
CA ASN A 349 -9.22 5.39 5.38
C ASN A 349 -9.68 4.34 6.41
N ASN A 350 -8.99 3.20 6.51
CA ASN A 350 -9.32 2.14 7.46
C ASN A 350 -8.53 2.29 8.77
N ASP A 351 -9.08 1.76 9.84
CA ASP A 351 -8.43 1.60 11.14
C ASP A 351 -8.04 0.14 11.39
N PHE A 352 -6.76 -0.10 11.61
CA PHE A 352 -6.22 -1.41 12.00
C PHE A 352 -5.68 -1.31 13.43
N GLU A 353 -6.22 -2.11 14.33
CA GLU A 353 -5.79 -2.13 15.73
C GLU A 353 -5.51 -3.57 16.19
N ASP A 354 -4.42 -3.75 16.95
CA ASP A 354 -4.04 -4.98 17.62
C ASP A 354 -3.88 -6.22 16.71
N THR A 355 -3.54 -6.06 15.43
CA THR A 355 -3.22 -7.23 14.59
C THR A 355 -1.94 -7.92 15.06
N THR A 356 -1.92 -9.26 15.02
CA THR A 356 -0.81 -10.06 15.58
C THR A 356 0.25 -10.46 14.55
N GLU A 357 0.01 -10.21 13.26
CA GLU A 357 0.94 -10.37 12.13
C GLU A 357 1.02 -9.06 11.33
N TYR A 358 0.67 -9.03 10.07
CA TYR A 358 0.61 -7.82 9.24
C TYR A 358 -0.82 -7.28 9.17
N ALA A 359 -1.01 -5.99 9.35
CA ALA A 359 -2.32 -5.41 9.15
C ALA A 359 -2.78 -5.54 7.69
N ILE A 360 -1.88 -5.31 6.72
CA ILE A 360 -2.11 -5.53 5.30
C ILE A 360 -0.94 -6.35 4.73
N SER A 361 -1.24 -7.41 3.97
CA SER A 361 -0.22 -8.27 3.36
C SER A 361 -0.63 -8.71 1.96
N GLY A 362 -0.05 -8.10 0.93
CA GLY A 362 -0.31 -8.41 -0.47
C GLY A 362 0.76 -9.30 -1.08
N ASN A 363 0.37 -10.44 -1.64
CA ASN A 363 1.24 -11.29 -2.42
C ASN A 363 0.87 -11.19 -3.90
N LYS A 364 1.79 -10.70 -4.72
CA LYS A 364 1.61 -10.54 -6.16
C LYS A 364 0.43 -9.60 -6.53
N TRP A 365 0.30 -8.49 -5.79
CA TRP A 365 -0.63 -7.42 -6.09
C TRP A 365 0.01 -6.40 -7.02
N GLU A 366 -0.72 -5.91 -8.01
CA GLU A 366 -0.33 -4.77 -8.85
C GLU A 366 -1.46 -3.72 -8.90
N ASP A 367 -1.14 -2.49 -9.28
CA ASP A 367 -2.09 -1.38 -9.27
C ASP A 367 -2.73 -1.20 -7.87
N VAL A 368 -1.88 -0.93 -6.88
CA VAL A 368 -2.29 -0.90 -5.46
C VAL A 368 -2.22 0.51 -4.92
N LEU A 369 -3.28 0.94 -4.26
CA LEU A 369 -3.30 2.14 -3.44
C LEU A 369 -3.66 1.78 -1.99
N ILE A 370 -2.73 2.03 -1.05
CA ILE A 370 -2.95 1.92 0.39
C ILE A 370 -2.79 3.32 0.98
N SER A 371 -3.89 4.00 1.27
CA SER A 371 -3.83 5.41 1.65
C SER A 371 -4.74 5.78 2.81
N ARG A 372 -4.30 6.78 3.59
CA ARG A 372 -5.05 7.37 4.72
C ARG A 372 -5.48 6.37 5.80
N ASN A 373 -4.84 5.19 5.87
CA ASN A 373 -5.13 4.22 6.91
C ASN A 373 -4.40 4.54 8.21
N ARG A 374 -4.98 4.11 9.31
CA ARG A 374 -4.41 4.23 10.65
C ARG A 374 -4.07 2.84 11.21
N PHE A 375 -2.82 2.64 11.57
CA PHE A 375 -2.31 1.39 12.14
C PHE A 375 -1.88 1.65 13.58
N LYS A 376 -2.54 1.01 14.55
CA LYS A 376 -2.27 1.21 15.97
C LYS A 376 -2.05 -0.11 16.66
N ASN A 377 -0.96 -0.21 17.42
CA ASN A 377 -0.60 -1.41 18.19
C ASN A 377 -0.49 -2.71 17.36
N CYS A 378 -0.39 -2.62 16.05
CA CYS A 378 -0.23 -3.78 15.18
C CYS A 378 1.16 -4.42 15.35
N ALA A 379 1.27 -5.73 15.17
CA ALA A 379 2.57 -6.39 15.14
C ALA A 379 3.42 -5.86 13.96
N SER A 380 2.80 -5.65 12.80
CA SER A 380 3.41 -5.06 11.62
C SER A 380 2.36 -4.27 10.82
N GLY A 381 2.81 -3.30 10.01
CA GLY A 381 1.91 -2.52 9.20
C GLY A 381 1.62 -3.17 7.84
N VAL A 382 2.21 -2.63 6.78
CA VAL A 382 1.99 -3.05 5.39
C VAL A 382 3.15 -3.91 4.89
N ARG A 383 2.83 -5.02 4.22
CA ARG A 383 3.76 -5.85 3.47
C ARG A 383 3.24 -6.11 2.06
N LEU A 384 4.04 -5.75 1.05
CA LEU A 384 3.78 -6.10 -0.36
C LEU A 384 4.95 -6.93 -0.88
N MET A 385 4.68 -8.07 -1.51
CA MET A 385 5.73 -9.03 -1.84
C MET A 385 5.45 -9.83 -3.10
N LEU A 386 6.54 -10.36 -3.68
CA LEU A 386 6.47 -11.40 -4.69
C LEU A 386 6.46 -12.80 -4.04
N PRO A 387 5.87 -13.81 -4.69
CA PRO A 387 5.83 -15.18 -4.18
C PRO A 387 7.23 -15.78 -4.05
N ARG A 388 7.39 -16.71 -3.12
CA ARG A 388 8.64 -17.47 -2.95
C ARG A 388 8.81 -18.45 -4.11
N VAL A 389 10.02 -18.45 -4.70
CA VAL A 389 10.41 -19.44 -5.73
C VAL A 389 10.41 -20.86 -5.14
N GLU A 390 10.24 -21.85 -5.98
CA GLU A 390 10.17 -23.26 -5.57
C GLU A 390 9.05 -23.55 -4.55
N SER A 391 7.99 -22.79 -4.63
CA SER A 391 6.81 -22.97 -3.78
C SER A 391 5.58 -23.27 -4.62
N VAL A 392 4.54 -23.72 -3.97
CA VAL A 392 3.22 -23.91 -4.60
C VAL A 392 2.68 -22.63 -5.24
N TYR A 393 3.22 -21.46 -4.90
CA TYR A 393 2.81 -20.15 -5.41
C TYR A 393 3.48 -19.76 -6.73
N THR A 394 4.44 -20.54 -7.22
CA THR A 394 5.09 -20.39 -8.52
C THR A 394 4.81 -21.58 -9.45
N GLN A 395 3.69 -22.25 -9.24
CA GLN A 395 3.13 -23.25 -10.15
C GLN A 395 2.19 -22.61 -11.16
N ASP A 396 2.06 -23.24 -12.34
CA ASP A 396 1.04 -22.89 -13.32
C ASP A 396 -0.37 -23.34 -12.89
N ALA A 397 -1.37 -23.10 -13.73
CA ALA A 397 -2.75 -23.50 -13.48
C ALA A 397 -2.95 -25.03 -13.34
N ASN A 398 -2.05 -25.82 -13.89
CA ASN A 398 -2.06 -27.28 -13.83
C ASN A 398 -1.29 -27.84 -12.62
N GLY A 399 -0.67 -26.97 -11.83
CA GLY A 399 0.14 -27.37 -10.67
C GLY A 399 1.60 -27.71 -10.99
N ASN A 400 2.06 -27.48 -12.24
CA ASN A 400 3.45 -27.74 -12.62
C ASN A 400 4.35 -26.61 -12.10
N PRO A 401 5.50 -26.91 -11.47
CA PRO A 401 6.47 -25.89 -11.05
C PRO A 401 7.02 -25.13 -12.28
N THR A 402 6.88 -23.83 -12.29
CA THR A 402 7.46 -22.97 -13.36
C THR A 402 8.68 -22.21 -12.86
N ASN A 403 8.82 -22.04 -11.56
CA ASN A 403 9.85 -21.23 -10.91
C ASN A 403 9.88 -19.77 -11.39
N ARG A 404 8.86 -19.35 -12.10
CA ARG A 404 8.71 -17.97 -12.57
C ARG A 404 8.05 -17.11 -11.50
N VAL A 405 8.71 -16.02 -11.19
CA VAL A 405 8.17 -14.95 -10.36
C VAL A 405 7.79 -13.82 -11.30
N ASN A 406 6.50 -13.64 -11.50
CA ASN A 406 6.02 -12.60 -12.40
C ASN A 406 6.30 -11.20 -11.85
N LYS A 407 6.55 -10.27 -12.76
CA LYS A 407 6.77 -8.86 -12.44
C LYS A 407 5.49 -8.24 -11.86
N VAL A 408 5.66 -7.36 -10.89
CA VAL A 408 4.60 -6.58 -10.24
C VAL A 408 5.00 -5.12 -10.28
N LYS A 409 4.06 -4.22 -10.44
CA LYS A 409 4.30 -2.78 -10.62
C LYS A 409 3.19 -1.93 -10.03
N ARG A 410 3.48 -0.63 -9.87
CA ARG A 410 2.53 0.41 -9.43
C ARG A 410 1.94 0.14 -8.04
N LEU A 411 2.82 0.14 -7.05
CA LEU A 411 2.45 -0.03 -5.64
C LEU A 411 2.58 1.30 -4.91
N SER A 412 1.51 1.82 -4.36
CA SER A 412 1.49 3.08 -3.63
C SER A 412 1.04 2.88 -2.18
N VAL A 413 1.87 3.32 -1.22
CA VAL A 413 1.58 3.33 0.22
C VAL A 413 1.79 4.75 0.74
N LYS A 414 0.70 5.53 0.88
CA LYS A 414 0.83 6.97 1.14
C LYS A 414 -0.20 7.51 2.13
N ASP A 415 0.13 8.63 2.75
CA ASP A 415 -0.76 9.32 3.71
C ASP A 415 -1.20 8.46 4.90
N ASN A 416 -0.49 7.38 5.23
CA ASN A 416 -0.87 6.51 6.33
C ASN A 416 -0.23 6.95 7.65
N THR A 417 -0.90 6.60 8.75
CA THR A 417 -0.38 6.83 10.10
C THR A 417 -0.13 5.50 10.82
N PHE A 418 1.09 5.30 11.27
CA PHE A 418 1.52 4.12 12.03
C PHE A 418 1.88 4.53 13.45
N THR A 419 1.28 3.87 14.45
CA THR A 419 1.55 4.13 15.86
C THR A 419 1.80 2.82 16.59
N ASN A 420 2.97 2.72 17.26
CA ASN A 420 3.34 1.59 18.08
C ASN A 420 3.31 0.24 17.33
N ILE A 421 4.12 0.11 16.29
CA ILE A 421 4.32 -1.14 15.55
C ILE A 421 5.28 -2.03 16.34
N LYS A 422 4.81 -3.22 16.77
CA LYS A 422 5.41 -3.98 17.87
C LYS A 422 6.52 -4.96 17.47
N VAL A 423 6.45 -5.57 16.27
CA VAL A 423 7.29 -6.74 15.96
C VAL A 423 8.15 -6.57 14.72
N ARG A 424 7.61 -6.04 13.62
CA ARG A 424 8.33 -5.92 12.35
C ARG A 424 8.33 -4.49 11.82
N HIS A 425 8.22 -4.30 10.51
CA HIS A 425 8.28 -3.03 9.82
C HIS A 425 6.92 -2.30 9.86
N ALA A 426 6.94 -0.97 9.77
CA ALA A 426 5.71 -0.25 9.44
C ALA A 426 5.34 -0.47 7.97
N ILE A 427 6.33 -0.34 7.05
CA ILE A 427 6.12 -0.59 5.62
C ILE A 427 7.27 -1.47 5.11
N GLN A 428 6.92 -2.54 4.41
CA GLN A 428 7.87 -3.45 3.75
C GLN A 428 7.39 -3.81 2.34
N VAL A 429 8.26 -3.56 1.34
CA VAL A 429 8.03 -3.99 -0.05
C VAL A 429 9.25 -4.76 -0.51
N TYR A 430 9.05 -5.98 -1.01
CA TYR A 430 10.19 -6.77 -1.46
C TYR A 430 9.92 -7.71 -2.64
N GLY A 431 10.84 -7.66 -3.59
CA GLY A 431 10.94 -8.60 -4.69
C GLY A 431 11.62 -9.92 -4.29
N ARG A 432 12.32 -10.55 -5.23
CA ARG A 432 13.09 -11.79 -5.00
C ARG A 432 14.52 -11.60 -5.45
N LYS A 433 15.45 -11.74 -4.51
CA LYS A 433 16.90 -11.57 -4.70
C LYS A 433 17.39 -12.34 -5.93
N GLY A 434 17.98 -11.58 -6.87
CA GLY A 434 18.59 -12.15 -8.09
C GLY A 434 17.61 -12.78 -9.09
N ILE A 435 16.28 -12.64 -8.86
CA ILE A 435 15.26 -13.27 -9.69
C ILE A 435 14.33 -12.21 -10.29
N GLN A 436 13.59 -11.48 -9.45
CA GLN A 436 12.64 -10.49 -9.91
C GLN A 436 12.53 -9.32 -8.94
N LYS A 437 12.68 -8.11 -9.44
CA LYS A 437 12.37 -6.88 -8.71
C LYS A 437 10.89 -6.53 -8.87
N ILE A 438 10.37 -5.77 -7.90
CA ILE A 438 9.10 -5.05 -8.02
C ILE A 438 9.40 -3.70 -8.66
N ASP A 439 8.54 -3.27 -9.56
CA ASP A 439 8.70 -1.99 -10.24
C ASP A 439 7.73 -0.93 -9.71
N ASP A 440 8.15 0.31 -9.81
CA ASP A 440 7.32 1.49 -9.61
C ASP A 440 6.60 1.49 -8.24
N VAL A 441 7.39 1.76 -7.19
CA VAL A 441 6.94 1.76 -5.79
C VAL A 441 6.96 3.18 -5.24
N ASP A 442 5.81 3.68 -4.79
CA ASP A 442 5.67 4.97 -4.11
C ASP A 442 5.35 4.75 -2.61
N VAL A 443 6.24 5.22 -1.74
CA VAL A 443 6.04 5.24 -0.28
C VAL A 443 6.19 6.68 0.18
N SER A 444 5.10 7.42 0.24
CA SER A 444 5.13 8.87 0.50
C SER A 444 4.15 9.33 1.57
N ASP A 445 4.46 10.46 2.17
CA ASP A 445 3.57 11.20 3.09
C ASP A 445 3.14 10.41 4.34
N ASN A 446 3.82 9.31 4.68
CA ASN A 446 3.44 8.50 5.83
C ASN A 446 3.99 9.09 7.15
N LYS A 447 3.20 8.97 8.21
CA LYS A 447 3.59 9.31 9.59
C LYS A 447 3.79 8.03 10.39
N ILE A 448 5.02 7.77 10.82
CA ILE A 448 5.40 6.53 11.51
C ILE A 448 5.98 6.88 12.90
N ASN A 449 5.26 6.52 13.95
CA ASN A 449 5.66 6.80 15.33
C ASN A 449 5.70 5.51 16.16
N GLY A 450 6.92 5.09 16.52
CA GLY A 450 7.13 3.89 17.34
C GLY A 450 7.16 2.59 16.55
N VAL A 451 8.32 2.21 16.02
CA VAL A 451 8.59 0.85 15.52
C VAL A 451 9.56 0.16 16.46
N LYS A 452 9.10 -0.86 17.20
CA LYS A 452 9.78 -1.37 18.40
C LYS A 452 10.89 -2.39 18.11
N VAL A 453 10.99 -2.95 16.90
CA VAL A 453 11.98 -3.99 16.60
C VAL A 453 12.71 -3.76 15.28
N LYS A 454 12.02 -3.45 14.19
CA LYS A 454 12.59 -3.37 12.84
C LYS A 454 12.63 -1.93 12.29
N HIS A 455 12.54 -1.76 10.98
CA HIS A 455 12.68 -0.49 10.27
C HIS A 455 11.32 0.21 10.11
N ALA A 456 11.35 1.53 9.96
CA ALA A 456 10.13 2.24 9.57
C ALA A 456 9.73 1.86 8.14
N ILE A 457 10.66 1.99 7.17
CA ILE A 457 10.43 1.63 5.76
C ILE A 457 11.57 0.71 5.31
N HIS A 458 11.22 -0.40 4.66
CA HIS A 458 12.17 -1.32 4.05
C HIS A 458 11.76 -1.68 2.63
N LEU A 459 12.55 -1.26 1.65
CA LEU A 459 12.44 -1.70 0.27
C LEU A 459 13.59 -2.68 -0.06
N SER A 460 13.28 -3.80 -0.67
CA SER A 460 14.28 -4.78 -1.10
C SER A 460 13.94 -5.32 -2.48
N ASP A 461 14.93 -5.36 -3.36
CA ASP A 461 14.74 -5.83 -4.73
C ASP A 461 13.60 -5.07 -5.44
N VAL A 462 13.72 -3.73 -5.44
CA VAL A 462 12.78 -2.80 -6.09
C VAL A 462 13.51 -2.03 -7.19
N ASP A 463 12.84 -1.81 -8.31
CA ASP A 463 13.32 -1.02 -9.45
C ASP A 463 12.33 0.10 -9.75
N GLY A 464 12.80 1.35 -9.81
CA GLY A 464 11.91 2.50 -9.86
C GLY A 464 11.15 2.69 -8.55
N PHE A 465 11.61 3.63 -7.69
CA PHE A 465 10.90 3.91 -6.44
C PHE A 465 10.99 5.38 -6.03
N LEU A 466 10.00 5.80 -5.27
CA LEU A 466 9.98 7.05 -4.54
C LEU A 466 9.68 6.76 -3.06
N VAL A 467 10.59 7.15 -2.15
CA VAL A 467 10.36 7.19 -0.70
C VAL A 467 10.43 8.64 -0.27
N SER A 468 9.31 9.33 -0.19
CA SER A 468 9.29 10.79 -0.11
C SER A 468 8.39 11.32 1.01
N ASN A 469 8.81 12.43 1.61
CA ASN A 469 8.03 13.19 2.59
C ASN A 469 7.49 12.36 3.77
N ASN A 470 8.16 11.25 4.13
CA ASN A 470 7.76 10.47 5.28
C ASN A 470 8.32 11.07 6.57
N GLN A 471 7.52 11.03 7.61
CA GLN A 471 7.92 11.44 8.96
C GLN A 471 8.02 10.20 9.85
N PHE A 472 9.18 9.96 10.46
CA PHE A 472 9.36 8.81 11.34
C PHE A 472 10.08 9.19 12.64
N ARG A 473 9.55 8.66 13.74
CA ARG A 473 10.05 8.91 15.09
C ARG A 473 9.99 7.66 15.94
N ASP A 474 10.91 7.55 16.92
CA ASP A 474 11.00 6.42 17.87
C ASP A 474 11.12 5.08 17.12
N ILE A 475 12.18 4.96 16.31
CA ILE A 475 12.45 3.78 15.47
C ILE A 475 13.59 2.96 16.07
N LYS A 476 13.32 1.72 16.42
CA LYS A 476 14.31 0.83 17.08
C LYS A 476 15.47 0.44 16.18
N HIS A 477 15.28 0.39 14.86
CA HIS A 477 16.32 0.06 13.90
C HIS A 477 16.51 1.19 12.88
N HIS A 478 16.47 0.95 11.56
CA HIS A 478 16.66 2.01 10.58
C HIS A 478 15.38 2.79 10.28
N GLY A 479 15.51 4.07 9.95
CA GLY A 479 14.42 4.85 9.39
C GLY A 479 14.02 4.30 8.02
N VAL A 480 14.89 4.43 7.03
CA VAL A 480 14.72 3.85 5.70
C VAL A 480 15.84 2.85 5.43
N LEU A 481 15.49 1.66 4.97
CA LEU A 481 16.42 0.65 4.49
C LEU A 481 16.13 0.32 3.02
N LEU A 482 17.14 0.49 2.17
CA LEU A 482 17.12 0.15 0.74
C LEU A 482 18.13 -0.98 0.50
N THR A 483 17.65 -2.11 -0.01
CA THR A 483 18.49 -3.32 -0.21
C THR A 483 18.34 -3.81 -1.65
N ARG A 484 19.41 -3.82 -2.44
CA ARG A 484 19.41 -4.23 -3.86
C ARG A 484 18.37 -3.47 -4.73
N CYS A 485 18.09 -2.24 -4.37
CA CYS A 485 17.18 -1.38 -5.10
C CYS A 485 17.89 -0.63 -6.23
N SER A 486 17.16 -0.19 -7.25
CA SER A 486 17.69 0.63 -8.34
C SER A 486 16.69 1.68 -8.82
N ASN A 487 17.24 2.73 -9.47
CA ASN A 487 16.48 3.76 -10.18
C ASN A 487 15.44 4.44 -9.26
N GLY A 488 15.89 5.02 -8.16
CA GLY A 488 14.93 5.56 -7.20
C GLY A 488 15.39 6.76 -6.40
N LYS A 489 14.49 7.27 -5.60
CA LYS A 489 14.71 8.46 -4.79
C LYS A 489 14.22 8.28 -3.35
N ALA A 490 15.05 8.69 -2.38
CA ALA A 490 14.66 8.87 -0.99
C ALA A 490 14.74 10.37 -0.67
N ASP A 491 13.61 11.07 -0.64
CA ASP A 491 13.54 12.52 -0.71
C ASP A 491 12.67 13.13 0.39
N LEU A 492 13.02 14.33 0.87
CA LEU A 492 12.22 15.11 1.83
C LEU A 492 11.82 14.35 3.11
N ASN A 493 12.48 13.25 3.44
CA ASN A 493 12.13 12.48 4.63
C ASN A 493 12.62 13.16 5.92
N VAL A 494 11.80 13.09 6.97
CA VAL A 494 12.13 13.65 8.29
C VAL A 494 12.15 12.56 9.34
N GLY A 495 13.33 12.30 9.92
CA GLY A 495 13.53 11.26 10.91
C GLY A 495 14.07 11.78 12.24
N ARG A 496 13.55 11.26 13.36
CA ARG A 496 14.00 11.62 14.69
C ARG A 496 13.97 10.42 15.65
N ASP A 497 14.89 10.41 16.62
CA ASP A 497 14.97 9.38 17.66
C ASP A 497 15.05 7.96 17.07
N ILE A 498 16.03 7.74 16.18
CA ILE A 498 16.27 6.49 15.46
C ILE A 498 17.44 5.78 16.10
N GLU A 499 17.29 4.55 16.58
CA GLU A 499 18.39 3.81 17.22
C GLU A 499 19.41 3.22 16.22
N GLY A 500 19.00 2.92 14.99
CA GLY A 500 19.84 2.48 13.88
C GLY A 500 20.34 3.63 13.01
N ASN A 501 20.47 3.41 11.70
CA ASN A 501 20.77 4.47 10.74
C ASN A 501 19.50 5.25 10.38
N GLY A 502 19.65 6.52 10.06
CA GLY A 502 18.55 7.30 9.50
C GLY A 502 18.10 6.74 8.16
N VAL A 503 19.04 6.71 7.19
CA VAL A 503 18.88 6.05 5.90
C VAL A 503 20.03 5.06 5.71
N ARG A 504 19.73 3.84 5.29
CA ARG A 504 20.74 2.83 4.93
C ARG A 504 20.50 2.30 3.52
N VAL A 505 21.53 2.30 2.71
CA VAL A 505 21.58 1.76 1.35
C VAL A 505 22.63 0.65 1.32
N GLU A 506 22.27 -0.55 0.85
CA GLU A 506 23.17 -1.69 0.91
C GLU A 506 22.95 -2.75 -0.18
N LEU A 507 23.98 -3.60 -0.34
CA LEU A 507 23.94 -4.82 -1.15
C LEU A 507 23.68 -4.56 -2.65
N GLY A 508 24.46 -3.69 -3.27
CA GLY A 508 24.44 -3.45 -4.72
C GLY A 508 23.26 -2.62 -5.20
N CYS A 509 22.87 -1.63 -4.42
CA CYS A 509 21.95 -0.60 -4.89
C CYS A 509 22.58 0.24 -6.00
N LYS A 510 21.76 0.74 -6.97
CA LYS A 510 22.26 1.51 -8.11
C LYS A 510 21.32 2.67 -8.46
N ASN A 511 21.93 3.80 -8.88
CA ASN A 511 21.23 4.99 -9.35
C ASN A 511 20.15 5.44 -8.35
N ILE A 512 20.60 5.90 -7.17
CA ILE A 512 19.70 6.35 -6.09
C ILE A 512 20.09 7.75 -5.62
N ASP A 513 19.10 8.64 -5.59
CA ASP A 513 19.23 9.95 -4.97
C ASP A 513 18.66 9.95 -3.55
N ILE A 514 19.46 10.40 -2.57
CA ILE A 514 19.02 10.69 -1.20
C ILE A 514 19.11 12.19 -1.02
N THR A 515 17.97 12.88 -1.02
CA THR A 515 17.95 14.33 -1.08
C THR A 515 17.06 14.95 0.01
N TYR A 516 17.40 16.16 0.45
CA TYR A 516 16.61 16.97 1.39
C TYR A 516 16.14 16.23 2.66
N THR A 517 16.86 15.17 3.06
CA THR A 517 16.50 14.36 4.23
C THR A 517 16.96 15.05 5.53
N THR A 518 16.05 15.21 6.48
CA THR A 518 16.35 15.79 7.79
C THR A 518 16.37 14.70 8.85
N LEU A 519 17.52 14.52 9.53
CA LEU A 519 17.72 13.48 10.54
C LEU A 519 18.23 14.08 11.86
N ARG A 520 17.60 13.68 12.97
CA ARG A 520 17.96 14.14 14.31
C ARG A 520 18.02 12.98 15.29
N GLU A 521 19.00 13.02 16.21
CA GLU A 521 19.14 12.05 17.29
C GLU A 521 19.22 10.59 16.79
N VAL A 522 20.17 10.31 15.90
CA VAL A 522 20.37 8.99 15.29
C VAL A 522 21.40 8.18 16.05
N GLY A 523 21.08 6.94 16.38
CA GLY A 523 21.95 6.03 17.16
C GLY A 523 23.20 5.60 16.39
N TYR A 524 23.03 5.15 15.14
CA TYR A 524 24.10 4.79 14.23
C TYR A 524 24.44 5.98 13.33
N SER A 525 24.83 5.72 12.09
CA SER A 525 25.11 6.79 11.13
C SER A 525 23.83 7.47 10.64
N GLY A 526 23.93 8.76 10.34
CA GLY A 526 22.80 9.48 9.74
C GLY A 526 22.41 8.84 8.41
N ILE A 527 23.34 8.84 7.45
CA ILE A 527 23.19 8.15 6.16
C ILE A 527 24.36 7.18 6.00
N SER A 528 24.05 5.94 5.64
CA SER A 528 25.05 4.86 5.44
C SER A 528 24.83 4.20 4.08
N VAL A 529 25.85 4.20 3.24
CA VAL A 529 25.87 3.53 1.93
C VAL A 529 26.95 2.46 1.93
N SER A 530 26.64 1.24 1.48
CA SER A 530 27.57 0.10 1.54
C SER A 530 27.29 -0.98 0.49
N GLY A 531 28.16 -2.00 0.47
CA GLY A 531 27.92 -3.28 -0.21
C GLY A 531 27.86 -3.16 -1.73
N ASP A 532 28.94 -2.69 -2.37
CA ASP A 532 29.11 -2.57 -3.82
C ASP A 532 28.02 -1.71 -4.51
N SER A 533 27.45 -0.75 -3.77
CA SER A 533 26.47 0.18 -4.32
C SER A 533 27.15 1.20 -5.25
N GLU A 534 26.44 1.63 -6.29
CA GLU A 534 26.98 2.44 -7.39
C GLU A 534 26.01 3.55 -7.76
N ASP A 535 26.54 4.74 -8.10
CA ASP A 535 25.79 5.92 -8.48
C ASP A 535 24.74 6.30 -7.41
N ILE A 536 25.24 6.54 -6.19
CA ILE A 536 24.44 6.98 -5.06
C ILE A 536 24.75 8.44 -4.76
N ASN A 537 23.76 9.30 -4.91
CA ASN A 537 23.87 10.72 -4.63
C ASN A 537 23.25 11.04 -3.26
N VAL A 538 24.02 11.71 -2.40
CA VAL A 538 23.55 12.20 -1.08
C VAL A 538 23.66 13.71 -1.06
N ASP A 539 22.55 14.41 -1.23
CA ASP A 539 22.54 15.85 -1.46
C ASP A 539 21.56 16.58 -0.54
N PHE A 540 21.95 17.80 -0.15
CA PHE A 540 21.09 18.78 0.56
C PHE A 540 20.46 18.25 1.87
N SER A 541 21.02 17.24 2.49
CA SER A 541 20.48 16.65 3.73
C SER A 541 21.00 17.38 4.97
N ASP A 542 20.17 17.47 6.02
CA ASP A 542 20.51 18.07 7.33
C ASP A 542 20.52 17.00 8.42
N ILE A 543 21.70 16.66 8.91
CA ILE A 543 21.93 15.60 9.89
C ILE A 543 22.43 16.22 11.20
N GLN A 544 21.73 15.97 12.29
CA GLN A 544 22.11 16.47 13.61
C GLN A 544 22.16 15.32 14.64
N ASN A 545 23.26 15.27 15.40
CA ASN A 545 23.48 14.30 16.47
C ASN A 545 23.35 12.82 16.01
N ALA A 546 23.92 12.48 14.86
CA ALA A 546 24.14 11.08 14.47
C ALA A 546 25.29 10.47 15.29
N GLY A 547 25.35 9.14 15.38
CA GLY A 547 26.40 8.40 16.08
C GLY A 547 26.21 8.37 17.60
N LYS A 548 25.03 8.48 18.12
CA LYS A 548 24.77 8.44 19.58
C LYS A 548 25.27 7.16 20.27
N ARG A 549 25.41 6.07 19.49
CA ARG A 549 25.94 4.78 19.94
C ARG A 549 27.39 4.55 19.54
N THR A 550 28.12 5.59 19.10
CA THR A 550 29.53 5.51 18.75
C THR A 550 30.36 5.10 19.98
N SER A 551 31.23 4.12 19.77
CA SER A 551 32.25 3.69 20.71
C SER A 551 33.59 3.51 19.98
N SER A 552 34.65 3.25 20.72
CA SER A 552 35.98 2.99 20.12
C SER A 552 35.96 1.75 19.20
N SER A 553 35.21 0.71 19.57
CA SER A 553 35.08 -0.53 18.78
C SER A 553 34.01 -0.46 17.68
N ASN A 554 33.00 0.38 17.84
CA ASN A 554 31.87 0.53 16.90
C ASN A 554 31.63 2.01 16.55
N PRO A 555 32.46 2.60 15.68
CA PRO A 555 32.30 4.00 15.31
C PRO A 555 31.15 4.19 14.32
N TYR A 556 30.35 5.24 14.52
CA TYR A 556 29.31 5.69 13.61
C TYR A 556 29.56 7.12 13.15
N TYR A 557 28.89 7.53 12.08
CA TYR A 557 29.25 8.72 11.30
C TYR A 557 28.01 9.58 10.99
N GLY A 558 28.24 10.82 10.59
CA GLY A 558 27.17 11.61 10.02
C GLY A 558 26.71 11.01 8.68
N ILE A 559 27.64 10.94 7.73
CA ILE A 559 27.49 10.24 6.44
C ILE A 559 28.66 9.29 6.25
N ILE A 560 28.40 8.05 5.86
CA ILE A 560 29.44 7.06 5.56
C ILE A 560 29.18 6.34 4.24
N LEU A 561 30.26 6.21 3.42
CA LEU A 561 30.33 5.33 2.27
C LEU A 561 31.41 4.27 2.54
N MET A 562 31.06 2.99 2.37
CA MET A 562 31.94 1.88 2.70
C MET A 562 31.68 0.63 1.84
N ASP A 563 32.59 -0.35 1.93
CA ASP A 563 32.44 -1.69 1.35
C ASP A 563 32.12 -1.68 -0.16
N GLY A 564 32.95 -1.03 -0.95
CA GLY A 564 32.91 -1.09 -2.42
C GLY A 564 31.98 -0.08 -3.09
N VAL A 565 31.52 0.95 -2.38
CA VAL A 565 30.75 2.04 -3.00
C VAL A 565 31.59 2.79 -4.03
N LYS A 566 31.01 3.04 -5.21
CA LYS A 566 31.71 3.70 -6.32
C LYS A 566 30.81 4.67 -7.09
N ASP A 567 31.43 5.53 -7.89
CA ASP A 567 30.76 6.48 -8.80
C ASP A 567 29.66 7.31 -8.11
N SER A 568 29.89 7.74 -6.86
CA SER A 568 28.88 8.31 -6.00
C SER A 568 29.24 9.73 -5.57
N ALA A 569 28.22 10.54 -5.20
CA ALA A 569 28.43 11.91 -4.81
C ALA A 569 27.80 12.24 -3.45
N VAL A 570 28.45 13.14 -2.67
CA VAL A 570 27.96 13.64 -1.38
C VAL A 570 28.11 15.15 -1.37
N ARG A 571 27.03 15.90 -1.61
CA ARG A 571 27.08 17.34 -1.92
C ARG A 571 26.10 18.15 -1.10
N PHE A 572 26.53 19.35 -0.69
CA PHE A 572 25.70 20.38 -0.05
C PHE A 572 24.98 19.93 1.24
N ASN A 573 25.46 18.87 1.88
CA ASN A 573 24.86 18.39 3.12
C ASN A 573 25.32 19.22 4.32
N LYS A 574 24.52 19.25 5.36
CA LYS A 574 24.81 19.84 6.65
C LYS A 574 24.86 18.77 7.72
N VAL A 575 26.02 18.59 8.34
CA VAL A 575 26.19 17.68 9.47
C VAL A 575 26.58 18.45 10.70
N ARG A 576 25.93 18.19 11.84
CA ARG A 576 26.13 18.87 13.12
C ARG A 576 26.18 17.90 14.28
N GLY A 577 26.96 18.25 15.29
CA GLY A 577 27.11 17.48 16.52
C GLY A 577 28.41 16.68 16.57
N LYS A 578 28.85 16.35 17.81
CA LYS A 578 30.13 15.67 18.08
C LYS A 578 29.96 14.21 18.53
N LYS A 579 28.79 13.62 18.38
CA LYS A 579 28.51 12.24 18.83
C LYS A 579 29.05 11.20 17.84
N CYS A 580 29.08 11.51 16.55
CA CYS A 580 29.70 10.66 15.54
C CYS A 580 31.23 10.80 15.55
N ARG A 581 31.94 9.79 15.08
CA ARG A 581 33.40 9.80 15.00
C ARG A 581 33.89 10.85 14.00
N TYR A 582 33.43 10.79 12.75
CA TYR A 582 33.61 11.82 11.72
C TYR A 582 32.25 12.28 11.20
N ALA A 583 32.14 13.54 10.82
CA ALA A 583 30.92 14.02 10.18
C ALA A 583 30.69 13.33 8.83
N MET A 584 31.75 13.14 8.05
CA MET A 584 31.75 12.34 6.82
C MET A 584 32.96 11.41 6.80
N TYR A 585 32.75 10.17 6.33
CA TYR A 585 33.81 9.18 6.19
C TYR A 585 33.63 8.32 4.94
N PHE A 586 34.67 8.21 4.12
CA PHE A 586 34.75 7.34 2.97
C PHE A 586 35.88 6.33 3.18
N THR A 587 35.58 5.04 3.10
CA THR A 587 36.58 3.99 3.37
C THR A 587 37.45 3.73 2.15
N SER A 588 38.62 3.07 2.37
CA SER A 588 39.58 2.75 1.30
C SER A 588 39.08 1.74 0.24
N LYS A 589 37.93 1.13 0.47
CA LYS A 589 37.28 0.27 -0.53
C LYS A 589 36.35 1.05 -1.47
N CYS A 590 36.07 2.33 -1.19
CA CYS A 590 35.29 3.19 -2.06
C CYS A 590 36.15 3.77 -3.17
N SER A 591 35.59 4.04 -4.34
CA SER A 591 36.29 4.63 -5.47
C SER A 591 35.44 5.63 -6.22
N ARG A 592 36.09 6.63 -6.82
CA ARG A 592 35.49 7.69 -7.61
C ARG A 592 34.32 8.38 -6.85
N ILE A 593 34.63 8.80 -5.61
CA ILE A 593 33.68 9.53 -4.77
C ILE A 593 33.88 11.03 -4.98
N GLN A 594 32.80 11.74 -5.27
CA GLN A 594 32.74 13.19 -5.38
C GLN A 594 32.13 13.79 -4.11
N HIS A 595 32.79 14.78 -3.49
CA HIS A 595 32.19 15.47 -2.34
C HIS A 595 32.60 16.95 -2.31
N PHE A 596 31.60 17.82 -2.21
CA PHE A 596 31.85 19.27 -2.12
C PHE A 596 30.64 20.04 -1.54
N GLY A 597 30.88 21.29 -1.14
CA GLY A 597 29.84 22.20 -0.65
C GLY A 597 29.21 21.78 0.68
N ASN A 598 29.73 20.74 1.35
CA ASN A 598 29.16 20.26 2.60
C ASN A 598 29.57 21.15 3.78
N ARG A 599 28.62 21.39 4.70
CA ARG A 599 28.82 22.19 5.93
C ARG A 599 29.05 21.25 7.11
N LEU A 600 30.31 21.04 7.49
CA LEU A 600 30.74 20.06 8.47
C LEU A 600 31.41 20.69 9.70
N LYS A 601 31.64 22.00 9.74
CA LYS A 601 32.44 22.71 10.76
C LYS A 601 32.03 22.34 12.18
N GLY A 602 32.99 21.86 12.94
CA GLY A 602 32.79 21.46 14.35
C GLY A 602 31.97 20.19 14.56
N ALA A 603 31.66 19.44 13.50
CA ALA A 603 31.00 18.15 13.60
C ALA A 603 32.01 16.99 13.62
N GLY A 604 31.64 15.88 14.30
CA GLY A 604 32.50 14.72 14.51
C GLY A 604 33.47 14.88 15.72
N ALA A 605 33.66 13.82 16.48
CA ALA A 605 34.52 13.82 17.66
C ALA A 605 36.01 13.83 17.29
N GLU A 606 36.40 13.10 16.24
CA GLU A 606 37.78 13.02 15.75
C GLU A 606 38.03 13.92 14.53
N GLY A 607 37.00 14.49 13.90
CA GLY A 607 37.16 15.40 12.79
C GLY A 607 35.90 15.52 11.91
N SER A 608 35.92 16.53 11.06
CA SER A 608 34.77 16.80 10.18
C SER A 608 34.72 15.86 8.97
N LEU A 609 35.88 15.57 8.35
CA LEU A 609 35.96 14.75 7.15
C LEU A 609 37.14 13.80 7.25
N LYS A 610 36.95 12.54 6.85
CA LYS A 610 38.03 11.58 6.57
C LYS A 610 37.72 10.88 5.24
N ASP A 611 38.53 11.14 4.25
CA ASP A 611 38.46 10.50 2.92
C ASP A 611 39.65 9.59 2.71
N ASN A 612 39.41 8.29 2.65
CA ASN A 612 40.38 7.26 2.31
C ASN A 612 40.01 6.59 0.96
N SER A 613 39.07 7.12 0.20
CA SER A 613 38.66 6.51 -1.07
C SER A 613 39.78 6.50 -2.10
N VAL A 614 39.67 5.56 -3.04
CA VAL A 614 40.58 5.45 -4.19
C VAL A 614 40.05 6.30 -5.32
N ASP A 615 40.96 7.00 -6.02
CA ASP A 615 40.63 7.90 -7.14
C ASP A 615 39.51 8.91 -6.82
N PRO A 616 39.63 9.72 -5.75
CA PRO A 616 38.63 10.71 -5.44
C PRO A 616 38.52 11.75 -6.57
N ILE A 617 37.32 12.07 -6.97
CA ILE A 617 37.09 13.14 -7.93
C ILE A 617 37.27 14.48 -7.21
N LYS A 618 38.39 15.14 -7.44
CA LYS A 618 38.69 16.43 -6.79
C LYS A 618 37.74 17.50 -7.23
N THR A 619 37.03 18.07 -6.29
CA THR A 619 36.14 19.22 -6.48
C THR A 619 36.20 20.17 -5.29
N ILE A 620 35.74 21.40 -5.51
CA ILE A 620 35.78 22.57 -4.63
C ILE A 620 35.49 22.28 -3.15
N GLU A 621 36.15 23.00 -2.25
CA GLU A 621 36.25 22.78 -0.81
C GLU A 621 34.94 22.60 -0.04
N ASN A 622 34.91 21.64 0.90
CA ASN A 622 33.92 21.57 1.96
C ASN A 622 34.24 22.60 3.05
N VAL A 623 33.23 23.18 3.68
CA VAL A 623 33.42 24.01 4.88
C VAL A 623 33.60 23.07 6.08
N THR A 624 34.85 22.80 6.41
CA THR A 624 35.26 21.90 7.53
C THR A 624 35.36 22.63 8.86
#